data_535bb2c8b91a4e06eab4decd12cff941
#
_entry.id   535bb2c8b91a4e06eab4decd12cff941
#
_cell.length_a   1.000
_cell.length_b   1.000
_cell.length_c   1.000
_cell.angle_alpha   90.00
_cell.angle_beta   90.00
_cell.angle_gamma   90.00
#
_symmetry.space_group_name_H-M   'P 1'
#
loop_
_entity.id
_entity.type
_entity.pdbx_description
1 polymer ?
#
loop_
_entity_poly.entity_id
_entity_poly.type
_entity_poly.pdbx_seq_one_letter_code
_entity_poly.pdbx_strand_id
1 'polypeptide(L)'
;MALHNIPIADFNWQVILNPNAQEHKGMEHWNEMAAKLDEHHVRYETHQANGKNKGIEIARQLCQEGHRHLIVIGGDGTLNEVVNGICTAGIDTHEVFLAVIPHGRGNDWARTHNYPTDFLQSVDGFLKGNFISHDIGLTKVFKESQLLEQRYFININSYCFSAVVIYDTVYNKPIFFNVSVYILGIFSALFKHKAIPVKIQSAECQYDDKPFMISVANCQYNGGGMRQAPEARYDDGLFDVVVIPSLRIWEVILKIRYIFSGRHIEKIKGVI
;
A
#
# COMPACT_ATOMS: atom_id res chain seq x y z
N MET A 1 6.05 -17.29 -11.00
CA MET A 1 5.97 -16.96 -9.56
C MET A 1 6.99 -17.80 -8.83
N ALA A 2 8.08 -17.21 -8.33
CA ALA A 2 9.03 -17.93 -7.48
C ALA A 2 8.47 -17.95 -6.06
N LEU A 3 8.13 -19.13 -5.55
CA LEU A 3 7.72 -19.35 -4.17
C LEU A 3 8.95 -19.74 -3.36
N HIS A 4 9.31 -18.95 -2.37
CA HIS A 4 10.40 -19.23 -1.44
C HIS A 4 9.79 -19.77 -0.15
N ASN A 5 10.06 -21.03 0.17
CA ASN A 5 9.66 -21.60 1.45
C ASN A 5 10.86 -21.59 2.39
N ILE A 6 10.71 -20.94 3.54
CA ILE A 6 11.78 -20.85 4.55
C ILE A 6 11.29 -21.38 5.90
N PRO A 7 12.17 -22.03 6.70
CA PRO A 7 11.85 -22.48 8.04
C PRO A 7 11.78 -21.29 9.00
N ILE A 8 10.58 -20.84 9.34
CA ILE A 8 10.31 -19.61 10.11
C ILE A 8 11.04 -19.60 11.46
N ALA A 9 11.13 -20.74 12.14
CA ALA A 9 11.75 -20.86 13.47
C ALA A 9 13.29 -20.73 13.46
N ASP A 10 13.94 -20.86 12.31
CA ASP A 10 15.40 -20.78 12.21
C ASP A 10 15.94 -19.36 12.30
N PHE A 11 15.07 -18.35 12.11
CA PHE A 11 15.44 -16.95 12.02
C PHE A 11 14.98 -16.15 13.25
N ASN A 12 15.68 -15.03 13.52
CA ASN A 12 15.23 -14.03 14.49
C ASN A 12 14.47 -12.91 13.76
N TRP A 13 13.17 -12.82 14.00
CA TRP A 13 12.27 -11.90 13.33
C TRP A 13 12.18 -10.57 14.05
N GLN A 14 12.26 -9.48 13.32
CA GLN A 14 12.08 -8.13 13.83
C GLN A 14 10.65 -7.67 13.54
N VAL A 15 9.83 -7.58 14.57
CA VAL A 15 8.42 -7.22 14.47
C VAL A 15 8.25 -5.71 14.58
N ILE A 16 7.76 -5.08 13.52
CA ILE A 16 7.44 -3.65 13.49
C ILE A 16 5.93 -3.51 13.65
N LEU A 17 5.50 -3.12 14.85
CA LEU A 17 4.11 -3.00 15.24
C LEU A 17 3.63 -1.56 15.24
N ASN A 18 2.52 -1.27 14.54
CA ASN A 18 1.80 -0.02 14.70
C ASN A 18 0.73 -0.17 15.81
N PRO A 19 0.94 0.35 17.02
CA PRO A 19 0.02 0.18 18.14
C PRO A 19 -1.31 0.92 17.94
N ASN A 20 -1.35 1.91 17.02
CA ASN A 20 -2.56 2.69 16.71
C ASN A 20 -3.40 2.04 15.59
N ALA A 21 -2.99 0.90 15.07
CA ALA A 21 -3.76 0.17 14.06
C ALA A 21 -5.12 -0.26 14.63
N GLN A 22 -6.17 -0.23 13.79
CA GLN A 22 -7.55 -0.60 14.15
C GLN A 22 -8.04 0.00 15.50
N GLU A 23 -7.91 1.32 15.68
CA GLU A 23 -8.46 2.01 16.85
C GLU A 23 -7.88 1.52 18.19
N HIS A 24 -6.57 1.30 18.23
CA HIS A 24 -5.81 0.86 19.42
C HIS A 24 -5.95 -0.63 19.80
N LYS A 25 -6.52 -1.48 18.95
CA LYS A 25 -6.54 -2.94 19.17
C LYS A 25 -5.23 -3.64 18.83
N GLY A 26 -4.25 -2.92 18.30
CA GLY A 26 -2.97 -3.49 17.89
C GLY A 26 -2.24 -4.24 19.00
N MET A 27 -2.33 -3.77 20.25
CA MET A 27 -1.68 -4.43 21.39
C MET A 27 -2.42 -5.69 21.88
N GLU A 28 -3.74 -5.72 21.76
CA GLU A 28 -4.54 -6.90 22.13
C GLU A 28 -4.23 -8.06 21.19
N HIS A 29 -4.32 -7.82 19.90
CA HIS A 29 -3.99 -8.81 18.86
C HIS A 29 -2.50 -9.18 18.86
N TRP A 30 -1.61 -8.26 19.25
CA TRP A 30 -0.21 -8.58 19.43
C TRP A 30 0.01 -9.72 20.45
N ASN A 31 -0.67 -9.68 21.60
CA ASN A 31 -0.54 -10.72 22.62
C ASN A 31 -0.97 -12.10 22.09
N GLU A 32 -2.03 -12.15 21.27
CA GLU A 32 -2.48 -13.39 20.62
C GLU A 32 -1.45 -13.91 19.62
N MET A 33 -0.85 -13.02 18.82
CA MET A 33 0.21 -13.39 17.89
C MET A 33 1.45 -13.86 18.63
N ALA A 34 1.89 -13.15 19.65
CA ALA A 34 3.06 -13.50 20.44
C ALA A 34 2.92 -14.92 21.01
N ALA A 35 1.76 -15.26 21.58
CA ALA A 35 1.50 -16.62 22.08
C ALA A 35 1.62 -17.69 20.96
N LYS A 36 1.12 -17.40 19.75
CA LYS A 36 1.29 -18.31 18.60
C LYS A 36 2.75 -18.44 18.16
N LEU A 37 3.50 -17.34 18.13
CA LEU A 37 4.92 -17.36 17.77
C LEU A 37 5.72 -18.20 18.78
N ASP A 38 5.43 -18.05 20.08
CA ASP A 38 6.07 -18.82 21.16
C ASP A 38 5.73 -20.31 21.05
N GLU A 39 4.47 -20.67 20.76
CA GLU A 39 4.04 -22.05 20.52
C GLU A 39 4.81 -22.73 19.38
N HIS A 40 5.11 -21.95 18.33
CA HIS A 40 5.87 -22.40 17.17
C HIS A 40 7.37 -22.18 17.28
N HIS A 41 7.87 -21.83 18.47
CA HIS A 41 9.30 -21.59 18.76
C HIS A 41 9.97 -20.54 17.86
N VAL A 42 9.19 -19.57 17.36
CA VAL A 42 9.70 -18.46 16.55
C VAL A 42 10.37 -17.43 17.44
N ARG A 43 11.62 -17.10 17.14
CA ARG A 43 12.36 -16.04 17.86
C ARG A 43 12.02 -14.69 17.26
N TYR A 44 11.72 -13.70 18.10
CA TYR A 44 11.39 -12.36 17.64
C TYR A 44 11.78 -11.26 18.64
N GLU A 45 11.93 -10.05 18.12
CA GLU A 45 12.05 -8.80 18.89
C GLU A 45 11.02 -7.80 18.37
N THR A 46 10.45 -6.97 19.26
CA THR A 46 9.33 -6.10 18.94
C THR A 46 9.72 -4.62 18.97
N HIS A 47 9.37 -3.88 17.94
CA HIS A 47 9.60 -2.45 17.76
C HIS A 47 8.28 -1.73 17.52
N GLN A 48 7.95 -0.72 18.31
CA GLN A 48 6.71 0.04 18.17
C GLN A 48 6.88 1.25 17.26
N ALA A 49 6.18 1.27 16.14
CA ALA A 49 6.14 2.39 15.20
C ALA A 49 5.07 3.42 15.63
N ASN A 50 5.38 4.17 16.70
CA ASN A 50 4.52 5.22 17.25
C ASN A 50 4.73 6.55 16.52
N GLY A 51 3.85 6.89 15.59
CA GLY A 51 3.84 8.16 14.89
C GLY A 51 4.24 8.09 13.43
N LYS A 52 4.10 9.22 12.75
CA LYS A 52 4.36 9.35 11.30
C LYS A 52 5.82 9.06 10.97
N ASN A 53 6.05 8.25 9.95
CA ASN A 53 7.36 7.84 9.43
C ASN A 53 8.22 6.98 10.39
N LYS A 54 7.70 6.59 11.56
CA LYS A 54 8.47 5.75 12.48
C LYS A 54 8.76 4.35 11.92
N GLY A 55 7.86 3.81 11.11
CA GLY A 55 8.11 2.57 10.36
C GLY A 55 9.32 2.66 9.42
N ILE A 56 9.54 3.83 8.80
CA ILE A 56 10.72 4.08 7.94
C ILE A 56 12.01 4.04 8.76
N GLU A 57 12.04 4.77 9.87
CA GLU A 57 13.23 4.90 10.72
C GLU A 57 13.65 3.53 11.27
N ILE A 58 12.67 2.81 11.86
CA ILE A 58 12.90 1.49 12.48
C ILE A 58 13.37 0.47 11.43
N ALA A 59 12.66 0.33 10.31
CA ALA A 59 13.02 -0.65 9.28
C ALA A 59 14.39 -0.36 8.67
N ARG A 60 14.72 0.92 8.43
CA ARG A 60 16.05 1.31 7.95
C ARG A 60 17.15 0.94 8.93
N GLN A 61 16.98 1.27 10.22
CA GLN A 61 17.94 0.95 11.26
C GLN A 61 18.18 -0.55 11.37
N LEU A 62 17.11 -1.35 11.47
CA LEU A 62 17.19 -2.81 11.55
C LEU A 62 17.94 -3.41 10.36
N CYS A 63 17.64 -2.95 9.15
CA CYS A 63 18.35 -3.40 7.96
C CYS A 63 19.84 -3.03 7.97
N GLN A 64 20.20 -1.84 8.46
CA GLN A 64 21.59 -1.38 8.62
C GLN A 64 22.33 -2.17 9.70
N GLU A 65 21.65 -2.63 10.73
CA GLU A 65 22.18 -3.51 11.80
C GLU A 65 22.32 -4.97 11.34
N GLY A 66 21.93 -5.29 10.10
CA GLY A 66 22.11 -6.62 9.51
C GLY A 66 20.88 -7.51 9.57
N HIS A 67 19.75 -7.05 10.12
CA HIS A 67 18.52 -7.83 10.13
C HIS A 67 17.91 -7.93 8.72
N ARG A 68 17.43 -9.11 8.37
CA ARG A 68 16.86 -9.42 7.04
C ARG A 68 15.47 -10.06 7.12
N HIS A 69 14.99 -10.40 8.30
CA HIS A 69 13.71 -11.06 8.53
C HIS A 69 12.81 -10.11 9.33
N LEU A 70 11.85 -9.49 8.66
CA LEU A 70 10.97 -8.48 9.23
C LEU A 70 9.52 -8.94 9.20
N ILE A 71 8.75 -8.58 10.23
CA ILE A 71 7.29 -8.72 10.26
C ILE A 71 6.70 -7.33 10.44
N VAL A 72 5.80 -6.91 9.56
CA VAL A 72 5.03 -5.67 9.75
C VAL A 72 3.61 -5.99 10.18
N ILE A 73 3.18 -5.40 11.30
CA ILE A 73 1.80 -5.48 11.81
C ILE A 73 1.18 -4.11 11.68
N GLY A 74 0.27 -3.95 10.70
CA GLY A 74 -0.36 -2.67 10.42
C GLY A 74 -1.17 -2.66 9.13
N GLY A 75 -1.66 -1.49 8.74
CA GLY A 75 -2.33 -1.30 7.44
C GLY A 75 -1.35 -0.94 6.33
N ASP A 76 -1.92 -0.64 5.13
CA ASP A 76 -1.15 -0.31 3.91
C ASP A 76 -0.16 0.84 4.13
N GLY A 77 -0.49 1.82 4.96
CA GLY A 77 0.40 2.93 5.30
C GLY A 77 1.64 2.49 6.07
N THR A 78 1.48 1.64 7.09
CA THR A 78 2.59 1.09 7.87
C THR A 78 3.47 0.19 7.00
N LEU A 79 2.86 -0.65 6.16
CA LEU A 79 3.58 -1.46 5.19
C LEU A 79 4.43 -0.58 4.26
N ASN A 80 3.85 0.49 3.70
CA ASN A 80 4.57 1.39 2.83
C ASN A 80 5.72 2.12 3.55
N GLU A 81 5.56 2.49 4.83
CA GLU A 81 6.65 3.03 5.64
C GLU A 81 7.79 2.03 5.79
N VAL A 82 7.51 0.78 6.17
CA VAL A 82 8.53 -0.29 6.33
C VAL A 82 9.26 -0.54 5.02
N VAL A 83 8.56 -0.65 3.89
CA VAL A 83 9.19 -0.80 2.56
C VAL A 83 10.11 0.38 2.25
N ASN A 84 9.72 1.61 2.53
CA ASN A 84 10.60 2.77 2.35
C ASN A 84 11.83 2.70 3.25
N GLY A 85 11.71 2.20 4.47
CA GLY A 85 12.84 1.97 5.38
C GLY A 85 13.83 0.98 4.79
N ILE A 86 13.35 -0.18 4.33
CA ILE A 86 14.15 -1.24 3.69
C ILE A 86 14.88 -0.69 2.45
N CYS A 87 14.15 -0.08 1.52
CA CYS A 87 14.70 0.42 0.25
C CYS A 87 15.70 1.58 0.43
N THR A 88 15.66 2.29 1.55
CA THR A 88 16.59 3.39 1.85
C THR A 88 17.71 3.01 2.83
N ALA A 89 17.81 1.75 3.21
CA ALA A 89 18.83 1.26 4.14
C ALA A 89 20.24 1.12 3.51
N GLY A 90 20.33 1.16 2.16
CA GLY A 90 21.61 0.98 1.45
C GLY A 90 22.10 -0.46 1.40
N ILE A 91 21.17 -1.41 1.46
CA ILE A 91 21.42 -2.86 1.40
C ILE A 91 20.83 -3.48 0.12
N ASP A 92 21.18 -4.71 -0.17
CA ASP A 92 20.48 -5.50 -1.18
C ASP A 92 19.09 -5.91 -0.65
N THR A 93 18.03 -5.36 -1.26
CA THR A 93 16.66 -5.64 -0.86
C THR A 93 16.18 -7.06 -1.18
N HIS A 94 16.87 -7.76 -2.10
CA HIS A 94 16.59 -9.17 -2.42
C HIS A 94 16.89 -10.13 -1.27
N GLU A 95 17.69 -9.70 -0.30
CA GLU A 95 17.99 -10.49 0.89
C GLU A 95 16.92 -10.36 1.98
N VAL A 96 15.96 -9.42 1.85
CA VAL A 96 15.00 -9.12 2.92
C VAL A 96 13.73 -9.93 2.74
N PHE A 97 13.35 -10.67 3.78
CA PHE A 97 12.07 -11.34 3.92
C PHE A 97 11.14 -10.46 4.76
N LEU A 98 10.06 -9.99 4.14
CA LEU A 98 9.05 -9.17 4.80
C LEU A 98 7.73 -9.92 4.90
N ALA A 99 7.36 -10.32 6.12
CA ALA A 99 6.03 -10.83 6.40
C ALA A 99 5.06 -9.68 6.69
N VAL A 100 3.85 -9.77 6.15
CA VAL A 100 2.81 -8.77 6.34
C VAL A 100 1.66 -9.38 7.11
N ILE A 101 1.36 -8.83 8.28
CA ILE A 101 0.17 -9.15 9.08
C ILE A 101 -0.79 -7.98 8.95
N PRO A 102 -1.83 -8.10 8.09
CA PRO A 102 -2.73 -6.99 7.78
C PRO A 102 -3.54 -6.60 9.01
N HIS A 103 -3.32 -5.38 9.49
CA HIS A 103 -4.02 -4.84 10.65
C HIS A 103 -4.43 -3.38 10.40
N GLY A 104 -5.04 -3.13 9.27
CA GLY A 104 -5.54 -1.83 8.84
C GLY A 104 -7.01 -1.87 8.43
N ARG A 105 -7.53 -0.73 7.97
CA ARG A 105 -8.91 -0.62 7.48
C ARG A 105 -9.06 -1.07 6.02
N GLY A 106 -8.07 -0.79 5.17
CA GLY A 106 -8.09 -1.11 3.74
C GLY A 106 -7.55 -2.50 3.47
N ASN A 107 -6.32 -2.75 3.89
CA ASN A 107 -5.56 -3.97 3.64
C ASN A 107 -5.55 -4.36 2.15
N ASP A 108 -5.35 -3.35 1.30
CA ASP A 108 -5.48 -3.47 -0.15
C ASP A 108 -4.35 -4.32 -0.75
N TRP A 109 -3.16 -4.27 -0.14
CA TRP A 109 -2.07 -5.18 -0.49
C TRP A 109 -2.49 -6.65 -0.27
N ALA A 110 -3.05 -6.97 0.89
CA ALA A 110 -3.50 -8.32 1.20
C ALA A 110 -4.60 -8.80 0.24
N ARG A 111 -5.50 -7.90 -0.19
CA ARG A 111 -6.54 -8.21 -1.20
C ARG A 111 -5.94 -8.61 -2.54
N THR A 112 -4.91 -7.92 -3.00
CA THR A 112 -4.22 -8.26 -4.26
C THR A 112 -3.65 -9.67 -4.22
N HIS A 113 -3.11 -10.07 -3.07
CA HIS A 113 -2.48 -11.37 -2.88
C HIS A 113 -3.45 -12.49 -2.47
N ASN A 114 -4.76 -12.20 -2.36
CA ASN A 114 -5.72 -13.11 -1.74
C ASN A 114 -5.24 -13.63 -0.37
N TYR A 115 -4.52 -12.78 0.35
CA TYR A 115 -3.97 -13.08 1.66
C TYR A 115 -5.03 -12.79 2.74
N PRO A 116 -5.13 -13.62 3.79
CA PRO A 116 -6.12 -13.40 4.85
C PRO A 116 -6.01 -12.01 5.47
N THR A 117 -7.15 -11.34 5.63
CA THR A 117 -7.26 -10.07 6.36
C THR A 117 -7.73 -10.26 7.81
N ASP A 118 -8.18 -11.46 8.15
CA ASP A 118 -8.36 -11.88 9.53
C ASP A 118 -6.98 -12.04 10.20
N PHE A 119 -6.84 -11.52 11.39
CA PHE A 119 -5.56 -11.41 12.07
C PHE A 119 -4.93 -12.79 12.32
N LEU A 120 -5.65 -13.71 12.95
CA LEU A 120 -5.13 -15.03 13.29
C LEU A 120 -4.83 -15.90 12.07
N GLN A 121 -5.70 -15.82 11.05
CA GLN A 121 -5.47 -16.54 9.79
C GLN A 121 -4.24 -15.98 9.05
N SER A 122 -3.95 -14.68 9.15
CA SER A 122 -2.74 -14.10 8.55
C SER A 122 -1.47 -14.57 9.27
N VAL A 123 -1.53 -14.73 10.59
CA VAL A 123 -0.43 -15.34 11.37
C VAL A 123 -0.21 -16.79 10.95
N ASP A 124 -1.28 -17.58 10.78
CA ASP A 124 -1.20 -18.95 10.28
C ASP A 124 -0.64 -18.99 8.85
N GLY A 125 -0.93 -17.98 8.04
CA GLY A 125 -0.34 -17.80 6.72
C GLY A 125 1.18 -17.59 6.77
N PHE A 126 1.64 -16.72 7.68
CA PHE A 126 3.06 -16.47 7.92
C PHE A 126 3.80 -17.74 8.37
N LEU A 127 3.25 -18.49 9.33
CA LEU A 127 3.85 -19.68 9.88
C LEU A 127 4.07 -20.81 8.85
N LYS A 128 3.39 -20.74 7.68
CA LYS A 128 3.66 -21.66 6.56
C LYS A 128 5.00 -21.41 5.86
N GLY A 129 5.64 -20.27 6.11
CA GLY A 129 6.95 -19.93 5.56
C GLY A 129 6.98 -19.67 4.05
N ASN A 130 5.86 -19.40 3.42
CA ASN A 130 5.78 -19.18 1.98
C ASN A 130 5.92 -17.68 1.66
N PHE A 131 6.99 -17.32 0.94
CA PHE A 131 7.28 -15.96 0.49
C PHE A 131 7.27 -15.88 -1.03
N ILE A 132 6.96 -14.72 -1.55
CA ILE A 132 6.93 -14.39 -2.98
C ILE A 132 7.85 -13.21 -3.25
N SER A 133 8.41 -13.15 -4.46
CA SER A 133 9.06 -11.94 -4.94
C SER A 133 8.01 -10.87 -5.26
N HIS A 134 8.33 -9.62 -4.98
CA HIS A 134 7.43 -8.49 -5.18
C HIS A 134 8.20 -7.29 -5.72
N ASP A 135 7.72 -6.70 -6.80
CA ASP A 135 8.30 -5.50 -7.38
C ASP A 135 8.01 -4.27 -6.52
N ILE A 136 8.96 -3.35 -6.49
CA ILE A 136 8.85 -2.09 -5.74
C ILE A 136 9.00 -0.92 -6.70
N GLY A 137 8.03 -0.01 -6.71
CA GLY A 137 8.10 1.20 -7.50
C GLY A 137 8.82 2.34 -6.77
N LEU A 138 9.51 3.19 -7.54
CA LEU A 138 10.12 4.42 -7.05
C LEU A 138 9.53 5.63 -7.77
N THR A 139 8.87 6.50 -7.02
CA THR A 139 8.43 7.82 -7.51
C THR A 139 9.45 8.89 -7.15
N LYS A 140 9.80 9.72 -8.13
CA LYS A 140 10.62 10.92 -7.95
C LYS A 140 9.84 12.14 -8.42
N VAL A 141 9.80 13.17 -7.60
CA VAL A 141 9.14 14.44 -7.90
C VAL A 141 10.20 15.50 -8.15
N PHE A 142 10.11 16.15 -9.30
CA PHE A 142 11.04 17.22 -9.70
C PHE A 142 10.29 18.54 -9.90
N LYS A 143 10.97 19.64 -9.63
CA LYS A 143 10.57 20.97 -10.03
C LYS A 143 11.78 21.64 -10.67
N GLU A 144 11.64 22.12 -11.92
CA GLU A 144 12.75 22.77 -12.66
C GLU A 144 14.06 21.94 -12.59
N SER A 145 13.98 20.63 -12.81
CA SER A 145 15.10 19.68 -12.71
C SER A 145 15.67 19.44 -11.31
N GLN A 146 15.19 20.11 -10.28
CA GLN A 146 15.57 19.86 -8.90
C GLN A 146 14.70 18.72 -8.33
N LEU A 147 15.33 17.67 -7.79
CA LEU A 147 14.63 16.61 -7.05
C LEU A 147 14.08 17.19 -5.75
N LEU A 148 12.75 17.18 -5.60
CA LEU A 148 12.06 17.63 -4.39
C LEU A 148 11.81 16.49 -3.41
N GLU A 149 11.36 15.34 -3.92
CA GLU A 149 10.98 14.21 -3.12
C GLU A 149 11.17 12.92 -3.90
N GLN A 150 11.47 11.84 -3.18
CA GLN A 150 11.41 10.50 -3.71
C GLN A 150 10.77 9.56 -2.69
N ARG A 151 9.96 8.61 -3.17
CA ARG A 151 9.27 7.65 -2.32
C ARG A 151 9.05 6.33 -3.03
N TYR A 152 9.31 5.25 -2.32
CA TYR A 152 8.99 3.91 -2.80
C TYR A 152 7.52 3.58 -2.54
N PHE A 153 6.94 2.78 -3.40
CA PHE A 153 5.59 2.26 -3.23
C PHE A 153 5.52 0.78 -3.62
N ILE A 154 4.79 0.02 -2.82
CA ILE A 154 4.60 -1.42 -3.03
C ILE A 154 3.24 -1.70 -3.68
N ASN A 155 2.28 -0.83 -3.52
CA ASN A 155 0.91 -1.03 -3.95
C ASN A 155 0.58 -0.18 -5.20
N ILE A 156 -0.11 0.93 -5.05
CA ILE A 156 -0.49 1.85 -6.13
C ILE A 156 -0.07 3.27 -5.76
N ASN A 157 0.52 3.97 -6.71
CA ASN A 157 0.71 5.41 -6.63
C ASN A 157 -0.32 6.13 -7.51
N SER A 158 -1.16 6.96 -6.91
CA SER A 158 -2.28 7.60 -7.59
C SER A 158 -2.17 9.12 -7.59
N TYR A 159 -2.62 9.74 -8.68
CA TYR A 159 -2.50 11.17 -8.92
C TYR A 159 -3.86 11.81 -9.25
N CYS A 160 -3.90 13.13 -9.32
CA CYS A 160 -5.07 13.94 -9.64
C CYS A 160 -6.17 13.81 -8.57
N PHE A 161 -7.34 13.32 -8.91
CA PHE A 161 -8.46 13.20 -7.97
C PHE A 161 -8.11 12.45 -6.69
N SER A 162 -7.38 11.33 -6.79
CA SER A 162 -6.95 10.56 -5.62
C SER A 162 -6.11 11.38 -4.65
N ALA A 163 -5.23 12.25 -5.16
CA ALA A 163 -4.42 13.13 -4.32
C ALA A 163 -5.29 14.16 -3.57
N VAL A 164 -6.34 14.69 -4.21
CA VAL A 164 -7.31 15.60 -3.57
C VAL A 164 -8.07 14.89 -2.45
N VAL A 165 -8.51 13.65 -2.69
CA VAL A 165 -9.19 12.83 -1.65
C VAL A 165 -8.29 12.61 -0.45
N ILE A 166 -7.03 12.20 -0.67
CA ILE A 166 -6.07 11.98 0.42
C ILE A 166 -5.79 13.27 1.18
N TYR A 167 -5.58 14.38 0.47
CA TYR A 167 -5.35 15.69 1.10
C TYR A 167 -6.54 16.10 1.98
N ASP A 168 -7.77 16.01 1.48
CA ASP A 168 -8.97 16.37 2.24
C ASP A 168 -9.24 15.43 3.42
N THR A 169 -8.96 14.13 3.28
CA THR A 169 -9.27 13.15 4.31
C THR A 169 -8.18 13.03 5.38
N VAL A 170 -6.91 13.19 5.02
CA VAL A 170 -5.77 12.99 5.94
C VAL A 170 -5.32 14.31 6.57
N TYR A 171 -5.28 15.40 5.80
CA TYR A 171 -4.70 16.67 6.27
C TYR A 171 -5.73 17.68 6.78
N ASN A 172 -6.97 17.63 6.30
CA ASN A 172 -7.99 18.66 6.60
C ASN A 172 -9.06 18.25 7.62
N LYS A 173 -9.03 17.05 8.18
CA LYS A 173 -10.06 16.65 9.15
C LYS A 173 -9.49 15.99 10.41
N PRO A 174 -10.07 16.32 11.59
CA PRO A 174 -9.62 15.75 12.86
C PRO A 174 -10.20 14.35 13.13
N ILE A 175 -9.36 13.50 13.65
CA ILE A 175 -9.50 12.50 14.72
C ILE A 175 -10.62 11.43 14.64
N PHE A 176 -11.77 11.65 14.01
CA PHE A 176 -12.82 10.62 13.92
C PHE A 176 -13.03 10.12 12.50
N PHE A 177 -12.26 9.10 12.11
CA PHE A 177 -12.40 8.46 10.80
C PHE A 177 -13.47 7.37 10.85
N ASN A 178 -14.71 7.75 10.53
CA ASN A 178 -15.78 6.80 10.24
C ASN A 178 -15.91 6.62 8.71
N VAL A 179 -16.34 5.44 8.23
CA VAL A 179 -16.58 5.16 6.79
C VAL A 179 -17.45 6.24 6.14
N SER A 180 -18.44 6.75 6.87
CA SER A 180 -19.30 7.85 6.42
C SER A 180 -18.52 9.14 6.16
N VAL A 181 -17.50 9.45 6.95
CA VAL A 181 -16.63 10.63 6.79
C VAL A 181 -15.73 10.48 5.56
N TYR A 182 -15.27 9.27 5.29
CA TYR A 182 -14.49 8.99 4.07
C TYR A 182 -15.33 9.18 2.79
N ILE A 183 -16.56 8.68 2.77
CA ILE A 183 -17.49 8.87 1.66
C ILE A 183 -17.81 10.36 1.46
N LEU A 184 -18.09 11.10 2.55
CA LEU A 184 -18.29 12.55 2.47
C LEU A 184 -17.03 13.28 2.00
N GLY A 185 -15.84 12.82 2.37
CA GLY A 185 -14.56 13.32 1.88
C GLY A 185 -14.40 13.15 0.37
N ILE A 186 -14.79 11.98 -0.16
CA ILE A 186 -14.80 11.73 -1.61
C ILE A 186 -15.75 12.71 -2.33
N PHE A 187 -16.96 12.90 -1.82
CA PHE A 187 -17.90 13.87 -2.40
C PHE A 187 -17.37 15.31 -2.31
N SER A 188 -16.80 15.71 -1.17
CA SER A 188 -16.17 17.02 -1.02
C SER A 188 -15.04 17.23 -2.04
N ALA A 189 -14.16 16.23 -2.16
CA ALA A 189 -13.06 16.25 -3.13
C ALA A 189 -13.57 16.35 -4.58
N LEU A 190 -14.68 15.68 -4.89
CA LEU A 190 -15.27 15.70 -6.23
C LEU A 190 -15.72 17.10 -6.67
N PHE A 191 -16.27 17.91 -5.75
CA PHE A 191 -16.63 19.30 -6.04
C PHE A 191 -15.43 20.25 -6.08
N LYS A 192 -14.34 19.92 -5.39
CA LYS A 192 -13.11 20.73 -5.36
C LYS A 192 -12.15 20.39 -6.49
N HIS A 193 -12.28 19.19 -7.04
CA HIS A 193 -11.35 18.70 -8.07
C HIS A 193 -11.41 19.58 -9.32
N LYS A 194 -10.24 20.05 -9.73
CA LYS A 194 -10.05 20.74 -11.00
C LYS A 194 -9.09 19.90 -11.84
N ALA A 195 -9.58 19.45 -12.99
CA ALA A 195 -8.74 18.73 -13.93
C ALA A 195 -7.61 19.64 -14.44
N ILE A 196 -6.37 19.19 -14.27
CA ILE A 196 -5.15 19.88 -14.73
C ILE A 196 -4.59 19.14 -15.95
N PRO A 197 -3.93 19.84 -16.89
CA PRO A 197 -3.27 19.18 -18.01
C PRO A 197 -2.09 18.35 -17.49
N VAL A 198 -2.00 17.10 -17.96
CA VAL A 198 -0.94 16.16 -17.61
C VAL A 198 -0.41 15.52 -18.88
N LYS A 199 0.90 15.42 -18.98
CA LYS A 199 1.56 14.60 -20.00
C LYS A 199 2.11 13.34 -19.34
N ILE A 200 1.78 12.19 -19.94
CA ILE A 200 2.37 10.90 -19.58
C ILE A 200 3.18 10.44 -20.80
N GLN A 201 4.39 10.02 -20.56
CA GLN A 201 5.26 9.48 -21.58
C GLN A 201 5.94 8.20 -21.06
N SER A 202 5.71 7.12 -21.74
CA SER A 202 6.39 5.85 -21.56
C SER A 202 6.83 5.28 -22.91
N ALA A 203 7.47 4.12 -22.91
CA ALA A 203 7.84 3.43 -24.14
C ALA A 203 6.59 3.01 -24.96
N GLU A 204 5.47 2.73 -24.29
CA GLU A 204 4.27 2.14 -24.89
C GLU A 204 3.09 3.10 -24.98
N CYS A 205 3.10 4.19 -24.19
CA CYS A 205 1.96 5.10 -24.10
C CYS A 205 2.39 6.56 -24.09
N GLN A 206 1.63 7.38 -24.82
CA GLN A 206 1.68 8.84 -24.76
C GLN A 206 0.27 9.36 -24.48
N TYR A 207 0.14 10.19 -23.45
CA TYR A 207 -1.11 10.85 -23.08
C TYR A 207 -0.85 12.34 -22.85
N ASP A 208 -1.69 13.20 -23.39
CA ASP A 208 -1.60 14.66 -23.23
C ASP A 208 -3.02 15.24 -23.17
N ASP A 209 -3.62 15.23 -21.99
CA ASP A 209 -4.97 15.78 -21.74
C ASP A 209 -5.14 16.02 -20.23
N LYS A 210 -6.38 16.26 -19.79
CA LYS A 210 -6.77 16.51 -18.40
C LYS A 210 -7.45 15.26 -17.80
N PRO A 211 -6.69 14.34 -17.19
CA PRO A 211 -7.27 13.14 -16.60
C PRO A 211 -8.05 13.48 -15.31
N PHE A 212 -9.06 12.68 -15.04
CA PHE A 212 -9.71 12.66 -13.72
C PHE A 212 -8.81 12.00 -12.67
N MET A 213 -8.23 10.84 -13.01
CA MET A 213 -7.38 10.07 -12.13
C MET A 213 -6.32 9.32 -12.94
N ILE A 214 -5.13 9.19 -12.37
CA ILE A 214 -4.06 8.34 -12.89
C ILE A 214 -3.64 7.40 -11.76
N SER A 215 -3.48 6.12 -12.06
CA SER A 215 -2.93 5.11 -11.15
C SER A 215 -1.73 4.44 -11.81
N VAL A 216 -0.59 4.44 -11.13
CA VAL A 216 0.60 3.67 -11.48
C VAL A 216 0.71 2.53 -10.47
N ALA A 217 0.55 1.30 -10.92
CA ALA A 217 0.21 0.18 -10.07
C ALA A 217 1.17 -1.01 -10.20
N ASN A 218 1.56 -1.56 -9.05
CA ASN A 218 2.10 -2.90 -8.90
C ASN A 218 1.00 -3.88 -8.46
N CYS A 219 -0.02 -3.38 -7.76
CA CYS A 219 -1.11 -4.15 -7.18
C CYS A 219 -2.46 -3.70 -7.73
N GLN A 220 -3.49 -4.53 -7.52
CA GLN A 220 -4.81 -4.29 -8.12
C GLN A 220 -5.68 -3.32 -7.33
N TYR A 221 -5.53 -3.27 -6.00
CA TYR A 221 -6.45 -2.59 -5.11
C TYR A 221 -5.83 -1.37 -4.43
N ASN A 222 -6.64 -0.34 -4.21
CA ASN A 222 -6.29 0.86 -3.45
C ASN A 222 -7.56 1.50 -2.86
N GLY A 223 -7.39 2.30 -1.78
CA GLY A 223 -8.46 3.10 -1.21
C GLY A 223 -9.57 2.30 -0.55
N GLY A 224 -9.27 1.12 0.01
CA GLY A 224 -10.21 0.29 0.74
C GLY A 224 -11.08 -0.61 -0.14
N GLY A 225 -10.47 -1.28 -1.11
CA GLY A 225 -11.10 -2.28 -1.95
C GLY A 225 -11.51 -1.81 -3.35
N MET A 226 -11.12 -0.60 -3.77
CA MET A 226 -11.26 -0.19 -5.16
C MET A 226 -10.23 -0.92 -6.02
N ARG A 227 -10.68 -1.70 -6.99
CA ARG A 227 -9.83 -2.45 -7.93
C ARG A 227 -9.42 -1.54 -9.07
N GLN A 228 -8.48 -0.61 -8.78
CA GLN A 228 -8.08 0.47 -9.70
C GLN A 228 -7.28 -0.01 -10.91
N ALA A 229 -6.47 -1.04 -10.76
CA ALA A 229 -5.68 -1.65 -11.83
C ALA A 229 -5.93 -3.17 -11.84
N PRO A 230 -7.03 -3.65 -12.48
CA PRO A 230 -7.47 -5.05 -12.36
C PRO A 230 -6.48 -6.07 -12.93
N GLU A 231 -5.63 -5.65 -13.85
CA GLU A 231 -4.68 -6.52 -14.55
C GLU A 231 -3.27 -6.45 -13.96
N ALA A 232 -3.05 -5.52 -13.01
CA ALA A 232 -1.74 -5.31 -12.40
C ALA A 232 -1.18 -6.58 -11.75
N ARG A 233 0.11 -6.79 -12.02
CA ARG A 233 0.89 -7.90 -11.49
C ARG A 233 2.07 -7.35 -10.70
N TYR A 234 2.28 -7.92 -9.55
CA TYR A 234 3.30 -7.48 -8.60
C TYR A 234 4.69 -8.11 -8.83
N ASP A 235 4.86 -8.96 -9.84
CA ASP A 235 6.03 -9.84 -10.04
C ASP A 235 6.52 -9.93 -11.50
N ASP A 236 6.19 -8.97 -12.37
CA ASP A 236 6.53 -9.01 -13.78
C ASP A 236 7.49 -7.90 -14.25
N GLY A 237 7.95 -7.06 -13.31
CA GLY A 237 8.88 -5.96 -13.59
C GLY A 237 8.23 -4.77 -14.31
N LEU A 238 6.90 -4.72 -14.39
CA LEU A 238 6.16 -3.68 -15.10
C LEU A 238 5.23 -2.91 -14.14
N PHE A 239 4.83 -1.72 -14.56
CA PHE A 239 3.74 -0.97 -13.94
C PHE A 239 2.54 -0.96 -14.86
N ASP A 240 1.36 -1.25 -14.30
CA ASP A 240 0.10 -0.98 -14.96
C ASP A 240 -0.27 0.49 -14.76
N VAL A 241 -0.43 1.22 -15.86
CA VAL A 241 -0.83 2.64 -15.81
C VAL A 241 -2.27 2.76 -16.27
N VAL A 242 -3.16 3.10 -15.34
CA VAL A 242 -4.58 3.31 -15.63
C VAL A 242 -4.89 4.80 -15.60
N VAL A 243 -5.36 5.33 -16.72
CA VAL A 243 -5.76 6.73 -16.87
C VAL A 243 -7.27 6.83 -17.07
N ILE A 244 -7.95 7.42 -16.11
CA ILE A 244 -9.38 7.73 -16.23
C ILE A 244 -9.50 9.16 -16.78
N PRO A 245 -10.13 9.36 -17.97
CA PRO A 245 -10.28 10.67 -18.57
C PRO A 245 -11.15 11.59 -17.73
N SER A 246 -11.16 12.87 -18.06
CA SER A 246 -12.04 13.84 -17.39
C SER A 246 -13.50 13.39 -17.45
N LEU A 247 -14.16 13.36 -16.30
CA LEU A 247 -15.54 12.95 -16.12
C LEU A 247 -16.36 14.08 -15.49
N ARG A 248 -17.62 14.17 -15.89
CA ARG A 248 -18.58 15.04 -15.19
C ARG A 248 -18.97 14.41 -13.86
N ILE A 249 -19.30 15.23 -12.87
CA ILE A 249 -19.65 14.78 -11.51
C ILE A 249 -20.73 13.68 -11.53
N TRP A 250 -21.77 13.83 -12.32
CA TRP A 250 -22.83 12.84 -12.42
C TRP A 250 -22.37 11.51 -13.05
N GLU A 251 -21.38 11.54 -13.95
CA GLU A 251 -20.79 10.33 -14.53
C GLU A 251 -19.98 9.57 -13.48
N VAL A 252 -19.23 10.29 -12.63
CA VAL A 252 -18.51 9.69 -11.51
C VAL A 252 -19.49 9.01 -10.57
N ILE A 253 -20.56 9.67 -10.16
CA ILE A 253 -21.59 9.13 -9.26
C ILE A 253 -22.21 7.83 -9.82
N LEU A 254 -22.56 7.81 -11.11
CA LEU A 254 -23.17 6.64 -11.74
C LEU A 254 -22.19 5.48 -11.95
N LYS A 255 -20.91 5.79 -12.17
CA LYS A 255 -19.89 4.82 -12.58
C LYS A 255 -18.96 4.39 -11.44
N ILE A 256 -18.98 5.05 -10.29
CA ILE A 256 -18.08 4.75 -9.15
C ILE A 256 -18.15 3.29 -8.72
N ARG A 257 -19.30 2.64 -8.81
CA ARG A 257 -19.46 1.20 -8.49
C ARG A 257 -18.58 0.29 -9.35
N TYR A 258 -18.24 0.72 -10.56
CA TYR A 258 -17.44 -0.11 -11.47
C TYR A 258 -15.97 -0.18 -11.07
N ILE A 259 -15.46 0.80 -10.30
CA ILE A 259 -14.08 0.76 -9.82
C ILE A 259 -13.87 -0.33 -8.77
N PHE A 260 -14.89 -0.66 -7.97
CA PHE A 260 -14.80 -1.75 -7.00
C PHE A 260 -14.77 -3.13 -7.66
N SER A 261 -15.42 -3.28 -8.82
CA SER A 261 -15.39 -4.52 -9.58
C SER A 261 -14.27 -4.61 -10.63
N GLY A 262 -13.49 -3.54 -10.81
CA GLY A 262 -12.49 -3.43 -11.88
C GLY A 262 -13.06 -3.19 -13.27
N ARG A 263 -14.40 -3.13 -13.42
CA ARG A 263 -15.08 -2.98 -14.71
C ARG A 263 -15.06 -1.55 -15.26
N HIS A 264 -14.50 -0.61 -14.56
CA HIS A 264 -14.38 0.78 -15.04
C HIS A 264 -13.54 0.86 -16.32
N ILE A 265 -12.56 -0.03 -16.51
CA ILE A 265 -11.77 -0.12 -17.75
C ILE A 265 -12.67 -0.32 -18.98
N GLU A 266 -13.69 -1.18 -18.86
CA GLU A 266 -14.64 -1.46 -19.96
C GLU A 266 -15.80 -0.45 -20.02
N LYS A 267 -16.25 0.07 -18.88
CA LYS A 267 -17.50 0.85 -18.74
C LYS A 267 -17.31 2.35 -18.83
N ILE A 268 -16.08 2.83 -18.73
CA ILE A 268 -15.75 4.25 -18.90
C ILE A 268 -15.05 4.42 -20.25
N LYS A 269 -15.67 5.14 -21.17
CA LYS A 269 -15.08 5.39 -22.49
C LYS A 269 -13.81 6.22 -22.35
N GLY A 270 -12.72 5.77 -23.00
CA GLY A 270 -11.44 6.46 -23.03
C GLY A 270 -10.54 6.20 -21.81
N VAL A 271 -10.82 5.20 -20.99
CA VAL A 271 -9.83 4.65 -20.05
C VAL A 271 -8.74 3.93 -20.85
N ILE A 272 -7.52 4.19 -20.54
CA ILE A 272 -6.31 3.55 -21.08
C ILE A 272 -5.43 3.10 -19.95
#